data_28f7e0e5e1e0ec3d97840851a81708fd
#
_entry.id   28f7e0e5e1e0ec3d97840851a81708fd
#
_cell.length_a   1.000
_cell.length_b   1.000
_cell.length_c   1.000
_cell.angle_alpha   90.00
_cell.angle_beta   90.00
_cell.angle_gamma   90.00
#
_symmetry.space_group_name_H-M   'P 1'
#
loop_
_entity.id
_entity.type
_entity.pdbx_description
1 polymer ?
#
loop_
_entity_poly.entity_id
_entity_poly.type
_entity_poly.pdbx_seq_one_letter_code
_entity_poly.pdbx_strand_id
1 'polypeptide(L)'
;MIVVLGHGRETRAWLDRRAPGAPDEVLVLDETEAAIAAVAGASATVVDLEDAASVRAAVGDRRVEMVVRSPGVSPYRPGPAWLVGQAPCATPTGLWLAEHAPADLIALTGTKGKSTATAMTAHLLRAAGRQVVLAGNIGIALTTVDPTVERDDLVVELSSYQIADLELSRHAVAAAVTTLFTDHVPWHGSVERYHTDKLRLLDRADWRVVGPQVAGLRIAARRYDAVAGDPTPEVGAALARADLHGVHEGQAAMLALALVARRLGTDALDLVDALADFEPLPHRLRPVATVRERTFVDDSISTVPESALAALATWRSRGPVTLILGGDDRGQDVSGLAAALDDPDVRAVLLPPLGARIAAAVRAGAAPGAGERIAEVADLAEAVAWADRATPAGGAVVLSPAAPSFGAFRDFVHRGETFAELVADLRSAP
;
A
#
# COMPACT_ATOMS: atom_id res chain seq x y z
N MET A 1 13.60 19.45 -23.47
CA MET A 1 13.83 19.46 -21.99
C MET A 1 12.90 18.45 -21.34
N ILE A 2 13.38 17.71 -20.33
CA ILE A 2 12.56 16.85 -19.49
C ILE A 2 12.19 17.62 -18.21
N VAL A 3 10.92 17.61 -17.83
CA VAL A 3 10.45 18.16 -16.56
C VAL A 3 10.17 17.04 -15.58
N VAL A 4 10.79 17.07 -14.40
CA VAL A 4 10.54 16.14 -13.30
C VAL A 4 9.63 16.81 -12.28
N LEU A 5 8.44 16.22 -12.04
CA LEU A 5 7.47 16.70 -11.07
C LEU A 5 7.58 15.92 -9.76
N GLY A 6 8.06 16.58 -8.72
CA GLY A 6 8.26 16.01 -7.39
C GLY A 6 9.54 15.19 -7.28
N HIS A 7 10.34 15.45 -6.25
CA HIS A 7 11.60 14.78 -5.96
C HIS A 7 11.40 13.62 -4.95
N GLY A 8 10.48 12.71 -5.25
CA GLY A 8 10.20 11.52 -4.45
C GLY A 8 11.20 10.37 -4.68
N ARG A 9 11.02 9.25 -3.96
CA ARG A 9 11.92 8.08 -4.01
C ARG A 9 12.15 7.55 -5.44
N GLU A 10 11.09 7.40 -6.23
CA GLU A 10 11.19 6.85 -7.59
C GLU A 10 11.89 7.83 -8.56
N THR A 11 11.53 9.12 -8.50
CA THR A 11 12.14 10.13 -9.36
C THR A 11 13.61 10.37 -9.02
N ARG A 12 13.99 10.28 -7.73
CA ARG A 12 15.42 10.27 -7.33
C ARG A 12 16.15 9.09 -7.95
N ALA A 13 15.65 7.87 -7.75
CA ALA A 13 16.26 6.67 -8.32
C ALA A 13 16.36 6.73 -9.85
N TRP A 14 15.41 7.38 -10.52
CA TRP A 14 15.45 7.61 -11.96
C TRP A 14 16.51 8.63 -12.35
N LEU A 15 16.62 9.75 -11.62
CA LEU A 15 17.66 10.76 -11.83
C LEU A 15 19.08 10.20 -11.62
N ASP A 16 19.28 9.43 -10.55
CA ASP A 16 20.57 8.83 -10.20
C ASP A 16 21.09 7.83 -11.26
N ARG A 17 20.18 7.24 -12.03
CA ARG A 17 20.52 6.29 -13.13
C ARG A 17 20.87 6.98 -14.45
N ARG A 18 20.57 8.26 -14.59
CA ARG A 18 20.92 8.99 -15.81
C ARG A 18 22.44 9.10 -15.91
N ALA A 19 22.96 8.74 -17.08
CA ALA A 19 24.39 8.86 -17.35
C ALA A 19 24.84 10.31 -17.17
N PRO A 20 25.99 10.57 -16.53
CA PRO A 20 26.57 11.89 -16.52
C PRO A 20 26.75 12.41 -17.97
N GLY A 21 26.19 13.59 -18.27
CA GLY A 21 26.25 14.18 -19.61
C GLY A 21 25.19 13.70 -20.58
N ALA A 22 24.12 13.05 -20.09
CA ALA A 22 22.94 12.80 -20.91
C ALA A 22 22.48 14.10 -21.62
N PRO A 23 22.15 14.04 -22.93
CA PRO A 23 21.96 15.24 -23.75
C PRO A 23 20.75 16.10 -23.38
N ASP A 24 19.84 15.57 -22.57
CA ASP A 24 18.60 16.25 -22.25
C ASP A 24 18.75 17.18 -21.04
N GLU A 25 18.34 18.42 -21.20
CA GLU A 25 18.17 19.34 -20.07
C GLU A 25 17.06 18.81 -19.15
N VAL A 26 17.35 18.71 -17.84
CA VAL A 26 16.38 18.29 -16.83
C VAL A 26 16.07 19.45 -15.88
N LEU A 27 14.78 19.72 -15.70
CA LEU A 27 14.26 20.67 -14.71
C LEU A 27 13.41 19.93 -13.68
N VAL A 28 13.81 19.98 -12.40
CA VAL A 28 13.05 19.42 -11.29
C VAL A 28 12.17 20.49 -10.66
N LEU A 29 10.89 20.24 -10.55
CA LEU A 29 9.90 21.09 -9.89
C LEU A 29 9.33 20.37 -8.66
N ASP A 30 9.41 21.01 -7.49
CA ASP A 30 8.84 20.50 -6.23
C ASP A 30 8.30 21.66 -5.39
N GLU A 31 7.46 21.36 -4.41
CA GLU A 31 6.85 22.37 -3.54
C GLU A 31 7.72 22.74 -2.33
N THR A 32 8.80 22.00 -2.08
CA THR A 32 9.60 22.17 -0.87
C THR A 32 11.06 22.50 -1.18
N GLU A 33 11.63 23.47 -0.45
CA GLU A 33 13.05 23.80 -0.55
C GLU A 33 13.94 22.60 -0.21
N ALA A 34 13.53 21.78 0.77
CA ALA A 34 14.29 20.58 1.16
C ALA A 34 14.38 19.54 0.04
N ALA A 35 13.30 19.34 -0.74
CA ALA A 35 13.33 18.46 -1.90
C ALA A 35 14.25 19.00 -3.00
N ILE A 36 14.19 20.30 -3.26
CA ILE A 36 15.01 20.97 -4.27
C ILE A 36 16.49 21.00 -3.88
N ALA A 37 16.80 21.27 -2.61
CA ALA A 37 18.19 21.25 -2.11
C ALA A 37 18.85 19.86 -2.21
N ALA A 38 18.06 18.80 -2.25
CA ALA A 38 18.54 17.42 -2.41
C ALA A 38 18.77 17.00 -3.87
N VAL A 39 18.45 17.86 -4.85
CA VAL A 39 18.64 17.55 -6.28
C VAL A 39 20.11 17.76 -6.66
N ALA A 40 20.72 16.75 -7.26
CA ALA A 40 22.06 16.81 -7.82
C ALA A 40 22.00 16.60 -9.34
N GLY A 41 22.86 17.32 -10.05
CA GLY A 41 23.06 17.13 -11.50
C GLY A 41 21.94 17.59 -12.42
N ALA A 42 20.95 18.36 -11.90
CA ALA A 42 19.86 18.94 -12.67
C ALA A 42 19.50 20.33 -12.16
N SER A 43 18.87 21.14 -13.00
CA SER A 43 18.24 22.40 -12.56
C SER A 43 17.02 22.10 -11.70
N ALA A 44 16.81 22.87 -10.63
CA ALA A 44 15.70 22.63 -9.72
C ALA A 44 15.07 23.95 -9.25
N THR A 45 13.75 23.97 -9.09
CA THR A 45 13.00 25.17 -8.72
C THR A 45 11.81 24.81 -7.82
N VAL A 46 11.60 25.60 -6.77
CA VAL A 46 10.40 25.52 -5.93
C VAL A 46 9.22 26.16 -6.69
N VAL A 47 8.11 25.48 -6.74
CA VAL A 47 6.88 25.95 -7.42
C VAL A 47 5.65 25.65 -6.57
N ASP A 48 4.60 26.41 -6.76
CA ASP A 48 3.26 26.06 -6.29
C ASP A 48 2.57 25.19 -7.36
N LEU A 49 2.35 23.91 -7.06
CA LEU A 49 1.67 22.99 -8.00
C LEU A 49 0.16 23.23 -8.08
N GLU A 50 -0.44 23.98 -7.13
CA GLU A 50 -1.83 24.42 -7.23
C GLU A 50 -2.00 25.65 -8.15
N ASP A 51 -0.88 26.29 -8.53
CA ASP A 51 -0.87 27.41 -9.47
C ASP A 51 -0.20 27.05 -10.80
N ALA A 52 -0.97 26.91 -11.85
CA ALA A 52 -0.45 26.66 -13.20
C ALA A 52 0.46 27.80 -13.70
N ALA A 53 0.31 29.05 -13.24
CA ALA A 53 1.14 30.18 -13.62
C ALA A 53 2.54 30.05 -13.00
N SER A 54 2.64 29.58 -11.76
CA SER A 54 3.89 29.26 -11.07
C SER A 54 4.72 28.23 -11.87
N VAL A 55 4.09 27.12 -12.24
CA VAL A 55 4.73 26.05 -13.03
C VAL A 55 5.14 26.57 -14.42
N ARG A 56 4.28 27.33 -15.09
CA ARG A 56 4.55 27.93 -16.41
C ARG A 56 5.73 28.89 -16.35
N ALA A 57 5.81 29.74 -15.33
CA ALA A 57 6.92 30.66 -15.14
C ALA A 57 8.26 29.93 -14.95
N ALA A 58 8.27 28.84 -14.18
CA ALA A 58 9.46 28.02 -13.97
C ALA A 58 9.92 27.31 -15.27
N VAL A 59 8.99 26.86 -16.11
CA VAL A 59 9.30 26.24 -17.41
C VAL A 59 9.77 27.29 -18.43
N GLY A 60 9.18 28.50 -18.42
CA GLY A 60 9.49 29.56 -19.38
C GLY A 60 9.12 29.14 -20.81
N ASP A 61 9.86 29.65 -21.79
CA ASP A 61 9.67 29.39 -23.23
C ASP A 61 10.31 28.06 -23.70
N ARG A 62 10.81 27.22 -22.77
CA ARG A 62 11.47 25.96 -23.11
C ARG A 62 10.45 24.92 -23.58
N ARG A 63 10.81 24.19 -24.65
CA ARG A 63 9.99 23.08 -25.13
C ARG A 63 10.09 21.89 -24.18
N VAL A 64 8.98 21.49 -23.60
CA VAL A 64 8.87 20.25 -22.81
C VAL A 64 8.70 19.08 -23.76
N GLU A 65 9.53 18.06 -23.64
CA GLU A 65 9.51 16.85 -24.46
C GLU A 65 8.91 15.67 -23.69
N MET A 66 9.09 15.67 -22.36
CA MET A 66 8.56 14.63 -21.46
C MET A 66 8.39 15.20 -20.07
N VAL A 67 7.37 14.69 -19.38
CA VAL A 67 7.13 14.91 -17.95
C VAL A 67 7.35 13.60 -17.21
N VAL A 68 8.30 13.59 -16.28
CA VAL A 68 8.54 12.45 -15.37
C VAL A 68 7.97 12.80 -14.01
N ARG A 69 6.89 12.17 -13.64
CA ARG A 69 6.11 12.53 -12.46
C ARG A 69 6.38 11.56 -11.29
N SER A 70 6.71 12.11 -10.12
CA SER A 70 6.65 11.33 -8.88
C SER A 70 5.21 10.82 -8.64
N PRO A 71 5.01 9.55 -8.29
CA PRO A 71 3.66 9.02 -8.04
C PRO A 71 2.85 9.84 -7.03
N GLY A 72 3.50 10.43 -6.02
CA GLY A 72 2.85 11.27 -5.02
C GLY A 72 2.25 12.58 -5.56
N VAL A 73 2.75 13.09 -6.67
CA VAL A 73 2.23 14.32 -7.30
C VAL A 73 1.03 13.98 -8.19
N SER A 74 -0.15 14.55 -7.90
CA SER A 74 -1.34 14.32 -8.71
C SER A 74 -1.25 15.01 -10.08
N PRO A 75 -1.48 14.31 -11.20
CA PRO A 75 -1.53 14.92 -12.52
C PRO A 75 -2.77 15.79 -12.74
N TYR A 76 -3.71 15.74 -11.82
CA TYR A 76 -5.00 16.45 -11.88
C TYR A 76 -4.94 17.83 -11.20
N ARG A 77 -3.87 18.17 -10.50
CA ARG A 77 -3.61 19.52 -9.94
C ARG A 77 -3.36 20.50 -11.09
N PRO A 78 -3.70 21.80 -10.94
CA PRO A 78 -3.61 22.78 -12.03
C PRO A 78 -2.23 22.86 -12.72
N GLY A 79 -1.14 22.91 -11.97
CA GLY A 79 0.22 22.99 -12.52
C GLY A 79 0.62 21.71 -13.28
N PRO A 80 0.57 20.52 -12.67
CA PRO A 80 0.79 19.24 -13.36
C PRO A 80 -0.12 19.04 -14.57
N ALA A 81 -1.43 19.35 -14.48
CA ALA A 81 -2.37 19.19 -15.58
C ALA A 81 -1.99 20.05 -16.79
N TRP A 82 -1.48 21.27 -16.57
CA TRP A 82 -0.97 22.10 -17.66
C TRP A 82 0.23 21.41 -18.35
N LEU A 83 1.19 20.84 -17.60
CA LEU A 83 2.35 20.13 -18.18
C LEU A 83 1.96 18.88 -18.94
N VAL A 84 1.05 18.06 -18.39
CA VAL A 84 0.54 16.85 -19.04
C VAL A 84 -0.17 17.18 -20.36
N GLY A 85 -0.74 18.38 -20.47
CA GLY A 85 -1.28 18.90 -21.73
C GLY A 85 -0.25 19.32 -22.77
N GLN A 86 1.05 19.44 -22.40
CA GLN A 86 2.13 19.88 -23.29
C GLN A 86 2.98 18.72 -23.84
N ALA A 87 3.15 17.64 -23.06
CA ALA A 87 4.06 16.55 -23.40
C ALA A 87 3.59 15.22 -22.77
N PRO A 88 4.06 14.07 -23.29
CA PRO A 88 3.83 12.77 -22.66
C PRO A 88 4.26 12.79 -21.19
N CYS A 89 3.45 12.16 -20.32
CA CYS A 89 3.71 12.06 -18.91
C CYS A 89 3.79 10.59 -18.48
N ALA A 90 4.78 10.26 -17.66
CA ALA A 90 4.90 8.94 -17.08
C ALA A 90 5.55 9.00 -15.68
N THR A 91 5.27 7.99 -14.85
CA THR A 91 6.05 7.75 -13.64
C THR A 91 7.34 7.00 -13.98
N PRO A 92 8.40 7.05 -13.14
CA PRO A 92 9.60 6.24 -13.35
C PRO A 92 9.31 4.74 -13.50
N THR A 93 8.34 4.21 -12.73
CA THR A 93 7.85 2.83 -12.88
C THR A 93 7.25 2.60 -14.28
N GLY A 94 6.43 3.53 -14.78
CA GLY A 94 5.85 3.45 -16.12
C GLY A 94 6.92 3.49 -17.22
N LEU A 95 7.92 4.36 -17.08
CA LEU A 95 9.05 4.44 -18.01
C LEU A 95 9.85 3.14 -18.04
N TRP A 96 10.16 2.57 -16.87
CA TRP A 96 10.87 1.29 -16.79
C TRP A 96 10.10 0.18 -17.52
N LEU A 97 8.79 0.07 -17.30
CA LEU A 97 7.94 -0.92 -17.97
C LEU A 97 7.84 -0.70 -19.48
N ALA A 98 7.76 0.55 -19.91
CA ALA A 98 7.70 0.89 -21.33
C ALA A 98 9.02 0.60 -22.05
N GLU A 99 10.16 0.92 -21.42
CA GLU A 99 11.50 0.73 -21.97
C GLU A 99 11.86 -0.75 -22.10
N HIS A 100 11.61 -1.53 -21.05
CA HIS A 100 12.04 -2.92 -20.98
C HIS A 100 10.99 -3.93 -21.50
N ALA A 101 9.73 -3.49 -21.65
CA ALA A 101 8.62 -4.28 -22.22
C ALA A 101 8.62 -5.77 -21.79
N PRO A 102 8.64 -6.08 -20.47
CA PRO A 102 8.84 -7.43 -19.98
C PRO A 102 7.72 -8.37 -20.46
N ALA A 103 8.13 -9.48 -21.09
CA ALA A 103 7.20 -10.48 -21.64
C ALA A 103 6.57 -11.39 -20.56
N ASP A 104 7.03 -11.28 -19.34
CA ASP A 104 6.76 -12.12 -18.18
C ASP A 104 6.01 -11.37 -17.07
N LEU A 105 5.48 -10.17 -17.38
CA LEU A 105 4.83 -9.28 -16.40
C LEU A 105 3.47 -9.84 -15.96
N ILE A 106 3.32 -10.01 -14.65
CA ILE A 106 2.03 -10.19 -13.95
C ILE A 106 1.83 -8.98 -13.03
N ALA A 107 0.78 -8.19 -13.25
CA ALA A 107 0.59 -6.93 -12.56
C ALA A 107 -0.68 -6.94 -11.70
N LEU A 108 -0.57 -6.50 -10.44
CA LEU A 108 -1.70 -6.48 -9.51
C LEU A 108 -1.93 -5.07 -8.95
N THR A 109 -3.20 -4.73 -8.75
CA THR A 109 -3.63 -3.52 -8.06
C THR A 109 -4.93 -3.75 -7.28
N GLY A 110 -5.44 -2.71 -6.64
CA GLY A 110 -6.70 -2.69 -5.89
C GLY A 110 -6.67 -1.65 -4.76
N THR A 111 -7.72 -1.54 -3.99
CA THR A 111 -7.71 -0.70 -2.78
C THR A 111 -7.11 -1.47 -1.61
N LYS A 112 -7.61 -2.65 -1.30
CA LYS A 112 -7.14 -3.54 -0.22
C LYS A 112 -6.75 -4.91 -0.79
N GLY A 113 -5.87 -5.63 -0.08
CA GLY A 113 -5.45 -6.99 -0.45
C GLY A 113 -4.39 -7.08 -1.56
N LYS A 114 -3.96 -5.98 -2.16
CA LYS A 114 -2.92 -5.94 -3.22
C LYS A 114 -1.67 -6.72 -2.84
N SER A 115 -1.00 -6.29 -1.78
CA SER A 115 0.30 -6.83 -1.40
C SER A 115 0.22 -8.31 -1.04
N THR A 116 -0.86 -8.72 -0.35
CA THR A 116 -1.09 -10.12 -0.02
C THR A 116 -1.28 -10.96 -1.28
N ALA A 117 -2.16 -10.53 -2.20
CA ALA A 117 -2.37 -11.24 -3.48
C ALA A 117 -1.09 -11.28 -4.34
N THR A 118 -0.32 -10.18 -4.37
CA THR A 118 0.94 -10.11 -5.12
C THR A 118 1.98 -11.06 -4.53
N ALA A 119 2.13 -11.07 -3.20
CA ALA A 119 3.07 -11.95 -2.52
C ALA A 119 2.67 -13.43 -2.64
N MET A 120 1.37 -13.76 -2.50
CA MET A 120 0.86 -15.12 -2.72
C MET A 120 1.06 -15.57 -4.17
N THR A 121 0.86 -14.68 -5.15
CA THR A 121 1.14 -15.00 -6.56
C THR A 121 2.61 -15.36 -6.77
N ALA A 122 3.52 -14.56 -6.22
CA ALA A 122 4.96 -14.85 -6.31
C ALA A 122 5.33 -16.14 -5.55
N HIS A 123 4.73 -16.39 -4.39
CA HIS A 123 4.94 -17.59 -3.60
C HIS A 123 4.51 -18.86 -4.35
N LEU A 124 3.30 -18.87 -4.89
CA LEU A 124 2.77 -20.02 -5.64
C LEU A 124 3.58 -20.32 -6.90
N LEU A 125 4.04 -19.30 -7.64
CA LEU A 125 4.93 -19.47 -8.78
C LEU A 125 6.28 -20.09 -8.35
N ARG A 126 6.86 -19.62 -7.23
CA ARG A 126 8.10 -20.20 -6.67
C ARG A 126 7.91 -21.65 -6.22
N ALA A 127 6.79 -21.95 -5.56
CA ALA A 127 6.44 -23.32 -5.16
C ALA A 127 6.31 -24.24 -6.37
N ALA A 128 5.91 -23.72 -7.53
CA ALA A 128 5.89 -24.42 -8.81
C ALA A 128 7.25 -24.45 -9.52
N GLY A 129 8.36 -24.07 -8.83
CA GLY A 129 9.73 -24.17 -9.35
C GLY A 129 10.16 -23.01 -10.26
N ARG A 130 9.43 -21.90 -10.31
CA ARG A 130 9.75 -20.77 -11.18
C ARG A 130 10.65 -19.75 -10.48
N GLN A 131 11.53 -19.12 -11.25
CA GLN A 131 12.33 -17.97 -10.80
C GLN A 131 11.46 -16.70 -10.90
N VAL A 132 11.18 -16.07 -9.73
CA VAL A 132 10.25 -14.96 -9.66
C VAL A 132 10.90 -13.72 -9.04
N VAL A 133 10.83 -12.60 -9.75
CA VAL A 133 11.13 -11.27 -9.23
C VAL A 133 9.82 -10.63 -8.75
N LEU A 134 9.78 -10.25 -7.47
CA LEU A 134 8.69 -9.52 -6.84
C LEU A 134 9.09 -8.06 -6.66
N ALA A 135 8.35 -7.13 -7.27
CA ALA A 135 8.72 -5.72 -7.31
C ALA A 135 7.51 -4.75 -7.26
N GLY A 136 7.78 -3.46 -7.24
CA GLY A 136 6.81 -2.39 -7.35
C GLY A 136 6.51 -1.71 -6.01
N ASN A 137 5.24 -1.55 -5.68
CA ASN A 137 4.81 -0.93 -4.41
C ASN A 137 5.01 -1.87 -3.20
N ILE A 138 5.30 -3.13 -3.45
CA ILE A 138 5.74 -4.14 -2.48
C ILE A 138 7.11 -4.69 -2.92
N GLY A 139 7.91 -5.11 -1.96
CA GLY A 139 9.25 -5.65 -2.25
C GLY A 139 10.23 -4.56 -2.68
N ILE A 140 11.00 -4.85 -3.72
CA ILE A 140 11.96 -3.89 -4.28
C ILE A 140 11.28 -2.91 -5.25
N ALA A 141 11.73 -1.66 -5.26
CA ALA A 141 11.22 -0.69 -6.24
C ALA A 141 11.52 -1.18 -7.65
N LEU A 142 10.52 -1.20 -8.54
CA LEU A 142 10.70 -1.72 -9.90
C LEU A 142 11.83 -1.01 -10.64
N THR A 143 11.98 0.29 -10.42
CA THR A 143 13.07 1.09 -10.97
C THR A 143 14.47 0.64 -10.52
N THR A 144 14.60 -0.21 -9.50
CA THR A 144 15.87 -0.78 -9.05
C THR A 144 16.11 -2.21 -9.55
N VAL A 145 15.17 -2.80 -10.22
CA VAL A 145 15.32 -4.13 -10.84
C VAL A 145 16.26 -4.02 -12.03
N ASP A 146 17.27 -4.88 -12.07
CA ASP A 146 18.08 -5.06 -13.27
C ASP A 146 17.23 -5.80 -14.32
N PRO A 147 16.96 -5.19 -15.48
CA PRO A 147 16.12 -5.82 -16.50
C PRO A 147 16.73 -7.10 -17.10
N THR A 148 18.05 -7.30 -16.95
CA THR A 148 18.78 -8.45 -17.49
C THR A 148 18.80 -9.66 -16.54
N VAL A 149 18.28 -9.52 -15.29
CA VAL A 149 18.17 -10.63 -14.36
C VAL A 149 17.32 -11.75 -14.97
N GLU A 150 17.89 -12.94 -15.04
CA GLU A 150 17.19 -14.14 -15.51
C GLU A 150 16.02 -14.43 -14.57
N ARG A 151 14.84 -14.58 -15.16
CA ARG A 151 13.60 -14.87 -14.44
C ARG A 151 12.57 -15.49 -15.38
N ASP A 152 11.64 -16.23 -14.80
CA ASP A 152 10.48 -16.76 -15.49
C ASP A 152 9.27 -15.82 -15.41
N ASP A 153 9.12 -15.12 -14.28
CA ASP A 153 8.01 -14.21 -14.02
C ASP A 153 8.46 -12.96 -13.25
N LEU A 154 7.89 -11.82 -13.64
CA LEU A 154 7.97 -10.54 -12.97
C LEU A 154 6.60 -10.22 -12.38
N VAL A 155 6.46 -10.33 -11.05
CA VAL A 155 5.21 -10.04 -10.34
C VAL A 155 5.29 -8.65 -9.73
N VAL A 156 4.41 -7.73 -10.15
CA VAL A 156 4.50 -6.32 -9.79
C VAL A 156 3.21 -5.82 -9.13
N GLU A 157 3.34 -5.24 -7.93
CA GLU A 157 2.28 -4.44 -7.34
C GLU A 157 2.33 -3.01 -7.85
N LEU A 158 1.21 -2.51 -8.37
CA LEU A 158 1.08 -1.15 -8.84
C LEU A 158 0.03 -0.36 -8.02
N SER A 159 0.42 0.84 -7.59
CA SER A 159 -0.51 1.80 -6.97
C SER A 159 -1.38 2.49 -8.03
N SER A 160 -2.52 3.07 -7.61
CA SER A 160 -3.33 3.90 -8.53
C SER A 160 -2.57 5.10 -9.08
N TYR A 161 -1.61 5.62 -8.30
CA TYR A 161 -0.76 6.74 -8.67
C TYR A 161 0.19 6.42 -9.83
N GLN A 162 0.70 5.18 -9.87
CA GLN A 162 1.57 4.69 -10.93
C GLN A 162 0.76 4.33 -12.18
N ILE A 163 -0.49 3.83 -12.02
CA ILE A 163 -1.34 3.40 -13.12
C ILE A 163 -1.98 4.58 -13.85
N ALA A 164 -2.20 5.72 -13.18
CA ALA A 164 -2.88 6.87 -13.77
C ALA A 164 -2.29 7.31 -15.13
N ASP A 165 -0.96 7.23 -15.27
CA ASP A 165 -0.22 7.57 -16.50
C ASP A 165 0.49 6.34 -17.11
N LEU A 166 0.04 5.13 -16.78
CA LEU A 166 0.69 3.91 -17.21
C LEU A 166 0.46 3.66 -18.70
N GLU A 167 1.54 3.65 -19.46
CA GLU A 167 1.59 3.15 -20.83
C GLU A 167 2.57 1.96 -20.90
N LEU A 168 2.14 0.86 -21.46
CA LEU A 168 2.96 -0.32 -21.66
C LEU A 168 3.26 -0.49 -23.14
N SER A 169 4.53 -0.69 -23.49
CA SER A 169 4.94 -1.04 -24.86
C SER A 169 4.52 -2.45 -25.25
N ARG A 170 4.28 -3.29 -24.24
CA ARG A 170 3.75 -4.64 -24.37
C ARG A 170 2.75 -4.90 -23.26
N HIS A 171 1.65 -5.61 -23.55
CA HIS A 171 0.70 -6.02 -22.52
C HIS A 171 1.35 -6.93 -21.48
N ALA A 172 0.92 -6.79 -20.23
CA ALA A 172 1.17 -7.79 -19.19
C ALA A 172 0.51 -9.12 -19.59
N VAL A 173 1.16 -10.24 -19.28
CA VAL A 173 0.57 -11.57 -19.55
C VAL A 173 -0.70 -11.80 -18.74
N ALA A 174 -0.76 -11.20 -17.55
CA ALA A 174 -1.95 -11.19 -16.72
C ALA A 174 -2.01 -9.95 -15.83
N ALA A 175 -3.21 -9.50 -15.51
CA ALA A 175 -3.43 -8.46 -14.50
C ALA A 175 -4.60 -8.80 -13.56
N ALA A 176 -4.50 -8.30 -12.31
CA ALA A 176 -5.56 -8.45 -11.33
C ALA A 176 -5.91 -7.14 -10.64
N VAL A 177 -7.22 -6.99 -10.34
CA VAL A 177 -7.73 -5.95 -9.43
C VAL A 177 -8.42 -6.62 -8.25
N THR A 178 -7.87 -6.44 -7.05
CA THR A 178 -8.35 -7.12 -5.84
C THR A 178 -9.69 -6.58 -5.37
N THR A 179 -9.73 -5.31 -4.98
CA THR A 179 -10.93 -4.59 -4.51
C THR A 179 -10.90 -3.14 -4.96
N LEU A 180 -12.07 -2.50 -5.05
CA LEU A 180 -12.23 -1.07 -5.32
C LEU A 180 -13.20 -0.46 -4.31
N PHE A 181 -12.67 0.24 -3.31
CA PHE A 181 -13.42 1.03 -2.34
C PHE A 181 -13.07 2.52 -2.52
N THR A 182 -13.73 3.39 -1.82
CA THR A 182 -13.37 4.81 -1.78
C THR A 182 -12.04 4.99 -1.07
N ASP A 183 -11.06 5.58 -1.78
CA ASP A 183 -9.74 5.89 -1.23
C ASP A 183 -9.07 6.96 -2.12
N HIS A 184 -8.07 7.67 -1.59
CA HIS A 184 -7.23 8.62 -2.33
C HIS A 184 -7.99 9.69 -3.15
N VAL A 185 -9.20 10.06 -2.74
CA VAL A 185 -10.03 11.06 -3.44
C VAL A 185 -9.33 12.41 -3.59
N PRO A 186 -8.60 12.94 -2.58
CA PRO A 186 -7.88 14.21 -2.76
C PRO A 186 -6.86 14.19 -3.89
N TRP A 187 -6.24 13.03 -4.15
CA TRP A 187 -5.27 12.89 -5.24
C TRP A 187 -5.93 12.71 -6.61
N HIS A 188 -7.00 11.90 -6.71
CA HIS A 188 -7.69 11.58 -7.96
C HIS A 188 -8.79 12.59 -8.32
N GLY A 189 -9.25 13.40 -7.36
CA GLY A 189 -10.33 14.37 -7.51
C GLY A 189 -11.74 13.77 -7.40
N SER A 190 -11.92 12.46 -7.60
CA SER A 190 -13.20 11.76 -7.41
C SER A 190 -13.01 10.25 -7.22
N VAL A 191 -14.01 9.59 -6.61
CA VAL A 191 -14.06 8.12 -6.48
C VAL A 191 -14.09 7.45 -7.85
N GLU A 192 -14.87 7.98 -8.77
CA GLU A 192 -14.99 7.42 -10.12
C GLU A 192 -13.66 7.44 -10.88
N ARG A 193 -12.93 8.56 -10.79
CA ARG A 193 -11.60 8.67 -11.40
C ARG A 193 -10.60 7.72 -10.75
N TYR A 194 -10.60 7.61 -9.42
CA TYR A 194 -9.76 6.64 -8.70
C TYR A 194 -10.01 5.20 -9.18
N HIS A 195 -11.29 4.79 -9.33
CA HIS A 195 -11.64 3.48 -9.85
C HIS A 195 -11.20 3.32 -11.32
N THR A 196 -11.44 4.34 -12.16
CA THR A 196 -11.04 4.34 -13.56
C THR A 196 -9.54 4.20 -13.72
N ASP A 197 -8.75 4.96 -12.95
CA ASP A 197 -7.30 4.88 -13.00
C ASP A 197 -6.79 3.47 -12.67
N LYS A 198 -7.33 2.82 -11.62
CA LYS A 198 -6.95 1.44 -11.31
C LYS A 198 -7.35 0.44 -12.40
N LEU A 199 -8.55 0.58 -12.96
CA LEU A 199 -9.06 -0.33 -13.97
C LEU A 199 -8.30 -0.23 -15.31
N ARG A 200 -7.57 0.88 -15.56
CA ARG A 200 -6.67 0.98 -16.72
C ARG A 200 -5.64 -0.15 -16.80
N LEU A 201 -5.24 -0.71 -15.65
CA LEU A 201 -4.34 -1.85 -15.64
C LEU A 201 -4.90 -3.05 -16.40
N LEU A 202 -6.22 -3.30 -16.30
CA LEU A 202 -6.88 -4.38 -17.02
C LEU A 202 -6.86 -4.17 -18.55
N ASP A 203 -6.92 -2.91 -19.00
CA ASP A 203 -6.85 -2.58 -20.44
C ASP A 203 -5.45 -2.81 -21.03
N ARG A 204 -4.45 -3.10 -20.17
CA ARG A 204 -3.03 -3.32 -20.53
C ARG A 204 -2.59 -4.77 -20.31
N ALA A 205 -3.52 -5.74 -20.26
CA ALA A 205 -3.22 -7.14 -20.00
C ALA A 205 -3.93 -8.07 -20.99
N ASP A 206 -3.26 -9.17 -21.31
CA ASP A 206 -3.79 -10.21 -22.20
C ASP A 206 -4.83 -11.07 -21.50
N TRP A 207 -4.69 -11.28 -20.20
CA TRP A 207 -5.67 -11.95 -19.36
C TRP A 207 -5.92 -11.19 -18.06
N ARG A 208 -7.20 -11.12 -17.65
CA ARG A 208 -7.65 -10.18 -16.62
C ARG A 208 -8.55 -10.89 -15.60
N VAL A 209 -8.21 -10.79 -14.33
CA VAL A 209 -9.02 -11.32 -13.23
C VAL A 209 -9.35 -10.26 -12.19
N VAL A 210 -10.54 -10.31 -11.65
CA VAL A 210 -10.97 -9.36 -10.62
C VAL A 210 -11.57 -10.09 -9.42
N GLY A 211 -11.50 -9.45 -8.24
CA GLY A 211 -12.22 -9.91 -7.06
C GLY A 211 -13.74 -9.74 -7.20
N PRO A 212 -14.55 -10.49 -6.41
CA PRO A 212 -16.02 -10.48 -6.51
C PRO A 212 -16.63 -9.07 -6.34
N GLN A 213 -16.08 -8.27 -5.43
CA GLN A 213 -16.55 -6.90 -5.19
C GLN A 213 -16.35 -6.01 -6.43
N VAL A 214 -15.24 -6.17 -7.15
CA VAL A 214 -14.96 -5.40 -8.37
C VAL A 214 -15.90 -5.81 -9.51
N ALA A 215 -16.16 -7.10 -9.63
CA ALA A 215 -17.07 -7.65 -10.65
C ALA A 215 -18.50 -7.08 -10.52
N GLY A 216 -18.93 -6.75 -9.31
CA GLY A 216 -20.22 -6.11 -9.02
C GLY A 216 -20.31 -4.63 -9.44
N LEU A 217 -19.20 -3.99 -9.80
CA LEU A 217 -19.17 -2.57 -10.16
C LEU A 217 -19.46 -2.37 -11.65
N ARG A 218 -20.43 -1.50 -11.98
CA ARG A 218 -20.76 -1.16 -13.37
C ARG A 218 -19.57 -0.65 -14.18
N ILE A 219 -18.66 0.09 -13.54
CA ILE A 219 -17.47 0.66 -14.17
C ILE A 219 -16.46 -0.42 -14.60
N ALA A 220 -16.47 -1.59 -13.95
CA ALA A 220 -15.62 -2.73 -14.28
C ALA A 220 -16.21 -3.65 -15.36
N ALA A 221 -17.48 -3.46 -15.74
CA ALA A 221 -18.18 -4.33 -16.67
C ALA A 221 -17.41 -4.50 -18.00
N ARG A 222 -17.24 -5.75 -18.44
CA ARG A 222 -16.52 -6.13 -19.67
C ARG A 222 -15.01 -5.83 -19.69
N ARG A 223 -14.40 -5.50 -18.52
CA ARG A 223 -12.95 -5.25 -18.44
C ARG A 223 -12.16 -6.43 -17.88
N TYR A 224 -12.79 -7.58 -17.66
CA TYR A 224 -12.14 -8.77 -17.11
C TYR A 224 -12.62 -10.05 -17.82
N ASP A 225 -11.80 -11.07 -17.74
CA ASP A 225 -12.05 -12.38 -18.35
C ASP A 225 -12.54 -13.40 -17.31
N ALA A 226 -12.17 -13.19 -16.03
CA ALA A 226 -12.53 -14.07 -14.93
C ALA A 226 -12.80 -13.27 -13.63
N VAL A 227 -13.60 -13.88 -12.77
CA VAL A 227 -13.82 -13.42 -11.39
C VAL A 227 -13.25 -14.48 -10.47
N ALA A 228 -12.38 -14.07 -9.54
CA ALA A 228 -11.94 -14.95 -8.47
C ALA A 228 -13.13 -15.27 -7.58
N GLY A 229 -13.40 -16.57 -7.36
CA GLY A 229 -14.50 -17.02 -6.55
C GLY A 229 -14.31 -16.73 -5.05
N ASP A 230 -15.29 -17.07 -4.25
CA ASP A 230 -15.14 -17.11 -2.81
C ASP A 230 -14.16 -18.23 -2.39
N PRO A 231 -13.45 -18.07 -1.25
CA PRO A 231 -12.56 -19.11 -0.75
C PRO A 231 -13.25 -20.45 -0.55
N THR A 232 -12.68 -21.51 -1.12
CA THR A 232 -13.19 -22.88 -0.88
C THR A 232 -12.75 -23.38 0.50
N PRO A 233 -13.38 -24.45 1.04
CA PRO A 233 -12.95 -25.04 2.30
C PRO A 233 -11.48 -25.48 2.30
N GLU A 234 -10.97 -25.97 1.17
CA GLU A 234 -9.58 -26.41 0.99
C GLU A 234 -8.62 -25.21 1.09
N VAL A 235 -8.95 -24.11 0.43
CA VAL A 235 -8.19 -22.84 0.51
C VAL A 235 -8.20 -22.32 1.95
N GLY A 236 -9.36 -22.33 2.62
CA GLY A 236 -9.47 -21.94 4.01
C GLY A 236 -8.62 -22.82 4.94
N ALA A 237 -8.58 -24.13 4.73
CA ALA A 237 -7.75 -25.05 5.49
C ALA A 237 -6.25 -24.84 5.24
N ALA A 238 -5.84 -24.57 4.00
CA ALA A 238 -4.44 -24.27 3.67
C ALA A 238 -3.98 -22.96 4.33
N LEU A 239 -4.79 -21.90 4.22
CA LEU A 239 -4.48 -20.60 4.86
C LEU A 239 -4.43 -20.70 6.39
N ALA A 240 -5.29 -21.51 7.00
CA ALA A 240 -5.26 -21.75 8.45
C ALA A 240 -3.96 -22.41 8.91
N ARG A 241 -3.34 -23.28 8.09
CA ARG A 241 -2.00 -23.83 8.37
C ARG A 241 -0.91 -22.76 8.32
N ALA A 242 -1.09 -21.72 7.49
CA ALA A 242 -0.22 -20.55 7.41
C ALA A 242 -0.55 -19.46 8.45
N ASP A 243 -1.43 -19.73 9.43
CA ASP A 243 -1.94 -18.77 10.43
C ASP A 243 -2.65 -17.55 9.82
N LEU A 244 -3.30 -17.73 8.67
CA LEU A 244 -4.11 -16.74 7.95
C LEU A 244 -5.59 -17.09 8.07
N HIS A 245 -6.38 -16.19 8.64
CA HIS A 245 -7.78 -16.48 9.01
C HIS A 245 -8.79 -15.41 8.56
N GLY A 246 -8.33 -14.37 7.85
CA GLY A 246 -9.19 -13.27 7.43
C GLY A 246 -9.88 -13.56 6.08
N VAL A 247 -11.05 -12.96 5.90
CA VAL A 247 -11.76 -13.02 4.61
C VAL A 247 -10.93 -12.42 3.47
N HIS A 248 -10.14 -11.39 3.77
CA HIS A 248 -9.31 -10.71 2.78
C HIS A 248 -8.14 -11.55 2.30
N GLU A 249 -7.56 -12.38 3.19
CA GLU A 249 -6.52 -13.35 2.82
C GLU A 249 -7.09 -14.43 1.90
N GLY A 250 -8.29 -14.93 2.21
CA GLY A 250 -9.00 -15.88 1.35
C GLY A 250 -9.25 -15.33 -0.06
N GLN A 251 -9.75 -14.11 -0.16
CA GLN A 251 -9.95 -13.46 -1.47
C GLN A 251 -8.64 -13.20 -2.22
N ALA A 252 -7.57 -12.83 -1.50
CA ALA A 252 -6.24 -12.66 -2.08
C ALA A 252 -5.69 -13.99 -2.61
N ALA A 253 -5.88 -15.08 -1.87
CA ALA A 253 -5.48 -16.43 -2.28
C ALA A 253 -6.22 -16.88 -3.56
N MET A 254 -7.53 -16.67 -3.62
CA MET A 254 -8.31 -17.02 -4.82
C MET A 254 -7.85 -16.26 -6.06
N LEU A 255 -7.51 -14.98 -5.93
CA LEU A 255 -6.92 -14.21 -7.03
C LEU A 255 -5.55 -14.73 -7.44
N ALA A 256 -4.67 -15.02 -6.46
CA ALA A 256 -3.34 -15.57 -6.73
C ALA A 256 -3.42 -16.94 -7.41
N LEU A 257 -4.29 -17.84 -6.93
CA LEU A 257 -4.54 -19.14 -7.53
C LEU A 257 -5.01 -19.01 -8.99
N ALA A 258 -5.97 -18.12 -9.25
CA ALA A 258 -6.47 -17.89 -10.61
C ALA A 258 -5.35 -17.37 -11.55
N LEU A 259 -4.52 -16.43 -11.11
CA LEU A 259 -3.39 -15.90 -11.87
C LEU A 259 -2.37 -17.00 -12.19
N VAL A 260 -1.97 -17.78 -11.16
CA VAL A 260 -0.93 -18.80 -11.30
C VAL A 260 -1.42 -20.00 -12.11
N ALA A 261 -2.64 -20.48 -11.87
CA ALA A 261 -3.24 -21.55 -12.65
C ALA A 261 -3.29 -21.18 -14.14
N ARG A 262 -3.72 -19.97 -14.47
CA ARG A 262 -3.72 -19.45 -15.85
C ARG A 262 -2.32 -19.36 -16.43
N ARG A 263 -1.34 -18.89 -15.63
CA ARG A 263 0.06 -18.73 -16.08
C ARG A 263 0.75 -20.06 -16.36
N LEU A 264 0.45 -21.08 -15.56
CA LEU A 264 1.05 -22.43 -15.67
C LEU A 264 0.26 -23.38 -16.56
N GLY A 265 -1.02 -23.07 -16.87
CA GLY A 265 -1.90 -23.97 -17.59
C GLY A 265 -2.32 -25.20 -16.76
N THR A 266 -2.43 -25.06 -15.43
CA THR A 266 -2.80 -26.12 -14.47
C THR A 266 -4.13 -25.81 -13.79
N ASP A 267 -4.69 -26.78 -13.04
CA ASP A 267 -5.83 -26.53 -12.19
C ASP A 267 -5.40 -25.72 -10.94
N ALA A 268 -6.27 -24.81 -10.51
CA ALA A 268 -6.04 -24.05 -9.28
C ALA A 268 -5.97 -24.95 -8.03
N LEU A 269 -6.69 -26.06 -8.03
CA LEU A 269 -6.69 -27.03 -6.93
C LEU A 269 -5.31 -27.66 -6.72
N ASP A 270 -4.53 -27.87 -7.78
CA ASP A 270 -3.17 -28.44 -7.70
C ASP A 270 -2.19 -27.51 -6.95
N LEU A 271 -2.55 -26.23 -6.77
CA LEU A 271 -1.71 -25.21 -6.15
C LEU A 271 -2.09 -24.90 -4.71
N VAL A 272 -3.26 -25.38 -4.24
CA VAL A 272 -3.82 -24.99 -2.94
C VAL A 272 -2.93 -25.36 -1.76
N ASP A 273 -2.32 -26.54 -1.78
CA ASP A 273 -1.46 -27.00 -0.69
C ASP A 273 -0.24 -26.10 -0.47
N ALA A 274 0.28 -25.48 -1.53
CA ALA A 274 1.41 -24.57 -1.40
C ALA A 274 1.08 -23.30 -0.61
N LEU A 275 -0.20 -22.93 -0.46
CA LEU A 275 -0.61 -21.81 0.40
C LEU A 275 -0.31 -22.06 1.88
N ALA A 276 -0.21 -23.34 2.31
CA ALA A 276 0.08 -23.68 3.70
C ALA A 276 1.49 -23.25 4.15
N ASP A 277 2.41 -23.10 3.21
CA ASP A 277 3.78 -22.67 3.45
C ASP A 277 3.98 -21.16 3.17
N PHE A 278 2.89 -20.43 2.93
CA PHE A 278 2.96 -18.99 2.69
C PHE A 278 3.29 -18.26 3.99
N GLU A 279 4.38 -17.51 3.99
CA GLU A 279 4.73 -16.64 5.11
C GLU A 279 3.97 -15.31 4.99
N PRO A 280 3.17 -14.93 6.02
CA PRO A 280 2.50 -13.64 6.05
C PRO A 280 3.49 -12.49 5.87
N LEU A 281 3.06 -11.43 5.17
CA LEU A 281 3.90 -10.26 4.96
C LEU A 281 4.28 -9.63 6.31
N PRO A 282 5.52 -9.21 6.48
CA PRO A 282 5.95 -8.47 7.67
C PRO A 282 5.05 -7.28 7.94
N HIS A 283 4.83 -6.96 9.19
CA HIS A 283 4.08 -5.78 9.64
C HIS A 283 2.62 -5.69 9.14
N ARG A 284 2.02 -6.85 8.83
CA ARG A 284 0.63 -6.94 8.37
C ARG A 284 -0.12 -8.00 9.18
N LEU A 285 -0.84 -7.54 10.20
CA LEU A 285 -1.62 -8.38 11.14
C LEU A 285 -0.84 -9.60 11.67
N ARG A 286 0.48 -9.47 11.79
CA ARG A 286 1.37 -10.57 12.17
C ARG A 286 1.42 -10.72 13.70
N PRO A 287 1.04 -11.87 14.27
CA PRO A 287 1.32 -12.16 15.66
C PRO A 287 2.84 -12.12 15.92
N VAL A 288 3.24 -11.31 16.90
CA VAL A 288 4.66 -11.16 17.30
C VAL A 288 4.98 -12.11 18.45
N ALA A 289 4.14 -12.10 19.48
CA ALA A 289 4.27 -12.97 20.64
C ALA A 289 2.97 -13.05 21.43
N THR A 290 2.85 -14.07 22.26
CA THR A 290 1.87 -14.13 23.35
C THR A 290 2.61 -13.90 24.67
N VAL A 291 2.20 -12.85 25.41
CA VAL A 291 2.77 -12.48 26.71
C VAL A 291 1.63 -12.40 27.71
N ARG A 292 1.74 -13.09 28.86
CA ARG A 292 0.72 -13.09 29.92
C ARG A 292 -0.72 -13.29 29.38
N GLU A 293 -0.89 -14.29 28.51
CA GLU A 293 -2.16 -14.65 27.84
C GLU A 293 -2.73 -13.56 26.90
N ARG A 294 -1.93 -12.62 26.45
CA ARG A 294 -2.30 -11.59 25.46
C ARG A 294 -1.49 -11.78 24.18
N THR A 295 -2.14 -11.75 23.05
CA THR A 295 -1.47 -11.84 21.74
C THR A 295 -1.13 -10.45 21.24
N PHE A 296 0.15 -10.17 21.04
CA PHE A 296 0.63 -8.92 20.45
C PHE A 296 0.76 -9.09 18.94
N VAL A 297 0.18 -8.14 18.19
CA VAL A 297 0.02 -8.21 16.73
C VAL A 297 0.57 -6.96 16.09
N ASP A 298 1.49 -7.16 15.15
CA ASP A 298 2.09 -6.11 14.35
C ASP A 298 1.32 -5.91 13.04
N ASP A 299 0.68 -4.76 12.89
CA ASP A 299 0.04 -4.25 11.69
C ASP A 299 0.54 -2.82 11.38
N SER A 300 1.83 -2.59 11.61
CA SER A 300 2.46 -1.28 11.47
C SER A 300 2.33 -0.66 10.07
N ILE A 301 2.07 -1.47 9.04
CA ILE A 301 1.84 -0.98 7.68
C ILE A 301 0.50 -0.22 7.52
N SER A 302 -0.40 -0.32 8.48
CA SER A 302 -1.70 0.34 8.45
C SER A 302 -1.57 1.85 8.64
N THR A 303 -1.83 2.61 7.58
CA THR A 303 -1.65 4.07 7.52
C THR A 303 -2.95 4.86 7.40
N VAL A 304 -4.10 4.17 7.42
CA VAL A 304 -5.43 4.79 7.30
C VAL A 304 -6.43 4.17 8.28
N PRO A 305 -7.43 4.92 8.77
CA PRO A 305 -8.43 4.47 9.73
C PRO A 305 -9.14 3.17 9.33
N GLU A 306 -9.48 3.00 8.06
CA GLU A 306 -10.17 1.82 7.55
C GLU A 306 -9.33 0.53 7.70
N SER A 307 -8.01 0.65 7.64
CA SER A 307 -7.11 -0.49 7.88
C SER A 307 -7.14 -0.91 9.34
N ALA A 308 -7.10 0.05 10.26
CA ALA A 308 -7.18 -0.23 11.70
C ALA A 308 -8.55 -0.82 12.09
N LEU A 309 -9.65 -0.37 11.47
CA LEU A 309 -10.97 -0.95 11.66
C LEU A 309 -11.05 -2.39 11.13
N ALA A 310 -10.40 -2.70 10.01
CA ALA A 310 -10.30 -4.06 9.48
C ALA A 310 -9.46 -4.97 10.40
N ALA A 311 -8.37 -4.46 10.96
CA ALA A 311 -7.56 -5.14 11.96
C ALA A 311 -8.37 -5.43 13.22
N LEU A 312 -9.12 -4.44 13.72
CA LEU A 312 -10.03 -4.60 14.84
C LEU A 312 -11.06 -5.70 14.57
N ALA A 313 -11.75 -5.67 13.43
CA ALA A 313 -12.77 -6.67 13.08
C ALA A 313 -12.19 -8.10 13.05
N THR A 314 -10.95 -8.26 12.55
CA THR A 314 -10.26 -9.55 12.51
C THR A 314 -10.00 -10.11 13.90
N TRP A 315 -9.52 -9.30 14.83
CA TRP A 315 -9.11 -9.74 16.17
C TRP A 315 -10.25 -9.72 17.17
N ARG A 316 -11.24 -8.83 17.01
CA ARG A 316 -12.40 -8.71 17.90
C ARG A 316 -13.28 -9.98 17.92
N SER A 317 -13.30 -10.73 16.83
CA SER A 317 -13.99 -12.03 16.77
C SER A 317 -13.37 -13.10 17.68
N ARG A 318 -12.14 -12.88 18.16
CA ARG A 318 -11.39 -13.80 19.02
C ARG A 318 -11.38 -13.41 20.49
N GLY A 319 -11.75 -12.16 20.82
CA GLY A 319 -11.76 -11.66 22.20
C GLY A 319 -11.64 -10.13 22.29
N PRO A 320 -11.38 -9.60 23.50
CA PRO A 320 -11.12 -8.19 23.70
C PRO A 320 -9.90 -7.69 22.93
N VAL A 321 -9.97 -6.44 22.42
CA VAL A 321 -8.88 -5.85 21.62
C VAL A 321 -8.44 -4.51 22.20
N THR A 322 -7.13 -4.32 22.32
CA THR A 322 -6.53 -3.01 22.53
C THR A 322 -5.79 -2.58 21.26
N LEU A 323 -6.23 -1.48 20.65
CA LEU A 323 -5.58 -0.88 19.50
C LEU A 323 -4.48 0.09 19.95
N ILE A 324 -3.31 0.05 19.30
CA ILE A 324 -2.31 1.11 19.36
C ILE A 324 -2.49 1.95 18.09
N LEU A 325 -3.00 3.17 18.27
CA LEU A 325 -3.37 4.10 17.20
C LEU A 325 -2.54 5.37 17.27
N GLY A 326 -2.20 5.97 16.13
CA GLY A 326 -1.55 7.27 16.08
C GLY A 326 -0.29 7.29 15.22
N GLY A 327 0.27 8.48 15.06
CA GLY A 327 1.36 8.82 14.15
C GLY A 327 1.02 10.11 13.39
N ASP A 328 1.63 10.31 12.20
CA ASP A 328 1.47 11.51 11.39
C ASP A 328 0.01 11.76 10.98
N ASP A 329 -0.53 12.92 11.37
CA ASP A 329 -1.92 13.28 11.10
C ASP A 329 -2.07 13.96 9.74
N ARG A 330 -2.77 13.31 8.83
CA ARG A 330 -3.06 13.81 7.48
C ARG A 330 -4.51 14.27 7.29
N GLY A 331 -5.21 14.58 8.37
CA GLY A 331 -6.58 15.04 8.33
C GLY A 331 -7.61 13.94 7.98
N GLN A 332 -7.27 12.64 8.16
CA GLN A 332 -8.18 11.53 7.90
C GLN A 332 -9.45 11.62 8.76
N ASP A 333 -10.57 11.10 8.26
CA ASP A 333 -11.77 10.93 9.07
C ASP A 333 -11.56 9.84 10.13
N VAL A 334 -11.62 10.22 11.40
CA VAL A 334 -11.45 9.33 12.55
C VAL A 334 -12.76 8.93 13.23
N SER A 335 -13.90 9.35 12.69
CA SER A 335 -15.22 9.09 13.28
C SER A 335 -15.51 7.60 13.46
N GLY A 336 -15.12 6.77 12.50
CA GLY A 336 -15.26 5.32 12.58
C GLY A 336 -14.42 4.70 13.71
N LEU A 337 -13.20 5.21 13.94
CA LEU A 337 -12.35 4.77 15.06
C LEU A 337 -12.93 5.18 16.40
N ALA A 338 -13.47 6.41 16.49
CA ALA A 338 -14.14 6.86 17.71
C ALA A 338 -15.38 6.01 18.03
N ALA A 339 -16.21 5.73 17.02
CA ALA A 339 -17.40 4.86 17.16
C ALA A 339 -17.05 3.42 17.54
N ALA A 340 -15.91 2.88 17.08
CA ALA A 340 -15.46 1.55 17.44
C ALA A 340 -15.18 1.39 18.95
N LEU A 341 -14.89 2.49 19.64
CA LEU A 341 -14.67 2.53 21.10
C LEU A 341 -15.98 2.54 21.91
N ASP A 342 -17.14 2.53 21.27
CA ASP A 342 -18.43 2.27 21.93
C ASP A 342 -18.55 0.78 22.37
N ASP A 343 -17.85 -0.13 21.69
CA ASP A 343 -17.76 -1.53 22.12
C ASP A 343 -16.97 -1.64 23.44
N PRO A 344 -17.56 -2.21 24.52
CA PRO A 344 -16.91 -2.30 25.84
C PRO A 344 -15.65 -3.17 25.87
N ASP A 345 -15.49 -4.06 24.87
CA ASP A 345 -14.33 -4.93 24.73
C ASP A 345 -13.22 -4.33 23.88
N VAL A 346 -13.41 -3.10 23.38
CA VAL A 346 -12.40 -2.36 22.60
C VAL A 346 -11.78 -1.27 23.49
N ARG A 347 -10.46 -1.22 23.47
CA ARG A 347 -9.62 -0.20 24.10
C ARG A 347 -8.69 0.41 23.09
N ALA A 348 -8.19 1.61 23.35
CA ALA A 348 -7.13 2.19 22.52
C ALA A 348 -6.10 2.94 23.35
N VAL A 349 -4.86 2.85 22.90
CA VAL A 349 -3.79 3.73 23.34
C VAL A 349 -3.34 4.59 22.15
N LEU A 350 -3.23 5.89 22.41
CA LEU A 350 -3.23 6.92 21.38
C LEU A 350 -1.89 7.66 21.38
N LEU A 351 -1.20 7.61 20.25
CA LEU A 351 0.08 8.24 20.00
C LEU A 351 -0.10 9.58 19.26
N PRO A 352 0.65 10.64 19.62
CA PRO A 352 0.57 11.92 18.93
C PRO A 352 1.12 11.85 17.51
N PRO A 353 0.74 12.80 16.60
CA PRO A 353 -0.32 13.81 16.75
C PRO A 353 -1.74 13.28 16.48
N LEU A 354 -1.94 12.26 15.64
CA LEU A 354 -3.28 11.75 15.27
C LEU A 354 -4.07 11.28 16.50
N GLY A 355 -3.41 10.70 17.52
CA GLY A 355 -4.05 10.21 18.73
C GLY A 355 -4.83 11.28 19.47
N ALA A 356 -4.31 12.51 19.56
CA ALA A 356 -5.01 13.62 20.19
C ALA A 356 -6.35 13.95 19.49
N ARG A 357 -6.40 13.84 18.16
CA ARG A 357 -7.62 14.07 17.38
C ARG A 357 -8.64 12.94 17.57
N ILE A 358 -8.16 11.68 17.65
CA ILE A 358 -9.02 10.53 17.99
C ILE A 358 -9.61 10.71 19.38
N ALA A 359 -8.77 11.08 20.39
CA ALA A 359 -9.24 11.34 21.75
C ALA A 359 -10.29 12.44 21.82
N ALA A 360 -10.10 13.54 21.06
CA ALA A 360 -11.08 14.62 20.97
C ALA A 360 -12.42 14.13 20.37
N ALA A 361 -12.38 13.31 19.30
CA ALA A 361 -13.56 12.75 18.68
C ALA A 361 -14.33 11.79 19.63
N VAL A 362 -13.60 10.95 20.39
CA VAL A 362 -14.18 10.08 21.42
C VAL A 362 -14.87 10.89 22.50
N ARG A 363 -14.23 11.95 23.02
CA ARG A 363 -14.83 12.81 24.05
C ARG A 363 -16.07 13.56 23.57
N ALA A 364 -16.16 13.84 22.26
CA ALA A 364 -17.27 14.60 21.68
C ALA A 364 -18.51 13.74 21.37
N GLY A 365 -18.36 12.44 21.12
CA GLY A 365 -19.45 11.65 20.55
C GLY A 365 -19.57 10.19 20.99
N ALA A 366 -18.63 9.65 21.78
CA ALA A 366 -18.67 8.24 22.16
C ALA A 366 -19.62 7.96 23.34
N ALA A 367 -19.99 6.68 23.48
CA ALA A 367 -20.83 6.19 24.59
C ALA A 367 -20.20 6.48 25.96
N PRO A 368 -21.02 6.59 27.04
CA PRO A 368 -20.52 6.75 28.41
C PRO A 368 -19.48 5.67 28.76
N GLY A 369 -18.35 6.09 29.34
CA GLY A 369 -17.25 5.20 29.72
C GLY A 369 -16.23 4.90 28.61
N ALA A 370 -16.45 5.31 27.35
CA ALA A 370 -15.46 5.15 26.29
C ALA A 370 -14.14 5.87 26.61
N GLY A 371 -14.21 7.04 27.23
CA GLY A 371 -13.03 7.81 27.66
C GLY A 371 -12.15 7.10 28.70
N GLU A 372 -12.70 6.16 29.47
CA GLU A 372 -11.97 5.37 30.46
C GLU A 372 -11.17 4.22 29.80
N ARG A 373 -11.50 3.88 28.57
CA ARG A 373 -10.86 2.82 27.81
C ARG A 373 -9.81 3.30 26.81
N ILE A 374 -9.52 4.61 26.85
CA ILE A 374 -8.44 5.20 26.05
C ILE A 374 -7.35 5.78 26.96
N ALA A 375 -6.11 5.76 26.46
CA ALA A 375 -5.00 6.47 27.07
C ALA A 375 -4.24 7.25 25.99
N GLU A 376 -3.88 8.49 26.29
CA GLU A 376 -2.95 9.27 25.50
C GLU A 376 -1.56 9.13 26.09
N VAL A 377 -0.56 8.79 25.29
CA VAL A 377 0.82 8.51 25.72
C VAL A 377 1.81 9.22 24.80
N ALA A 378 3.06 9.37 25.26
CA ALA A 378 4.06 10.11 24.52
C ALA A 378 4.71 9.28 23.40
N ASP A 379 4.91 7.99 23.63
CA ASP A 379 5.65 7.12 22.70
C ASP A 379 5.16 5.67 22.69
N LEU A 380 5.79 4.87 21.80
CA LEU A 380 5.40 3.48 21.59
C LEU A 380 5.73 2.58 22.81
N ALA A 381 6.76 2.92 23.59
CA ALA A 381 7.13 2.14 24.77
C ALA A 381 6.07 2.27 25.87
N GLU A 382 5.60 3.52 26.13
CA GLU A 382 4.48 3.77 27.02
C GLU A 382 3.19 3.10 26.52
N ALA A 383 2.97 3.11 25.17
CA ALA A 383 1.80 2.48 24.59
C ALA A 383 1.78 0.97 24.81
N VAL A 384 2.88 0.28 24.57
CA VAL A 384 3.02 -1.18 24.77
C VAL A 384 2.84 -1.52 26.25
N ALA A 385 3.47 -0.75 27.16
CA ALA A 385 3.35 -0.96 28.59
C ALA A 385 1.92 -0.73 29.12
N TRP A 386 1.21 0.26 28.60
CA TRP A 386 -0.18 0.48 28.97
C TRP A 386 -1.09 -0.63 28.43
N ALA A 387 -0.91 -1.00 27.14
CA ALA A 387 -1.70 -2.04 26.50
C ALA A 387 -1.54 -3.40 27.20
N ASP A 388 -0.33 -3.76 27.63
CA ASP A 388 -0.10 -4.99 28.40
C ASP A 388 -0.92 -5.04 29.68
N ARG A 389 -1.03 -3.92 30.40
CA ARG A 389 -1.81 -3.83 31.64
C ARG A 389 -3.32 -3.75 31.41
N ALA A 390 -3.75 -3.02 30.38
CA ALA A 390 -5.16 -2.71 30.13
C ALA A 390 -5.92 -3.80 29.39
N THR A 391 -5.22 -4.62 28.58
CA THR A 391 -5.85 -5.71 27.83
C THR A 391 -6.19 -6.87 28.74
N PRO A 392 -7.44 -7.38 28.76
CA PRO A 392 -7.77 -8.60 29.48
C PRO A 392 -6.98 -9.83 29.00
N ALA A 393 -6.81 -10.83 29.86
CA ALA A 393 -6.29 -12.13 29.45
C ALA A 393 -7.14 -12.74 28.34
N GLY A 394 -6.53 -13.41 27.38
CA GLY A 394 -7.17 -13.92 26.17
C GLY A 394 -7.42 -12.87 25.09
N GLY A 395 -7.09 -11.59 25.36
CA GLY A 395 -7.25 -10.51 24.40
C GLY A 395 -6.05 -10.30 23.48
N ALA A 396 -6.21 -9.39 22.53
CA ALA A 396 -5.15 -8.99 21.58
C ALA A 396 -4.76 -7.52 21.76
N VAL A 397 -3.45 -7.26 21.66
CA VAL A 397 -2.86 -5.92 21.50
C VAL A 397 -2.43 -5.77 20.04
N VAL A 398 -3.06 -4.85 19.31
CA VAL A 398 -2.85 -4.69 17.88
C VAL A 398 -2.24 -3.34 17.58
N LEU A 399 -0.97 -3.31 17.16
CA LEU A 399 -0.36 -2.12 16.59
C LEU A 399 -0.91 -1.93 15.18
N SER A 400 -1.98 -1.15 15.03
CA SER A 400 -2.57 -0.78 13.73
C SER A 400 -2.80 0.74 13.70
N PRO A 401 -1.75 1.51 13.41
CA PRO A 401 -1.68 2.92 13.78
C PRO A 401 -2.68 3.85 13.11
N ALA A 402 -3.31 3.46 12.00
CA ALA A 402 -4.18 4.31 11.18
C ALA A 402 -3.47 5.57 10.62
N ALA A 403 -2.15 5.63 10.74
CA ALA A 403 -1.32 6.77 10.36
C ALA A 403 0.05 6.36 9.86
N PRO A 404 0.67 7.15 8.99
CA PRO A 404 2.07 6.99 8.64
C PRO A 404 2.99 7.14 9.87
N SER A 405 4.17 6.57 9.77
CA SER A 405 5.17 6.50 10.85
C SER A 405 6.10 7.71 10.91
N PHE A 406 5.96 8.66 9.98
CA PHE A 406 6.88 9.80 9.86
C PHE A 406 6.95 10.67 11.13
N GLY A 407 8.12 11.23 11.39
CA GLY A 407 8.40 12.06 12.55
C GLY A 407 8.97 11.28 13.74
N ALA A 408 8.36 10.16 14.13
CA ALA A 408 8.85 9.33 15.23
C ALA A 408 9.70 8.14 14.78
N PHE A 409 9.45 7.61 13.57
CA PHE A 409 10.15 6.45 13.01
C PHE A 409 10.61 6.75 11.58
N ARG A 410 11.65 6.04 11.12
CA ARG A 410 12.15 6.13 9.73
C ARG A 410 11.06 5.74 8.72
N ASP A 411 10.35 4.66 9.01
CA ASP A 411 9.29 4.07 8.20
C ASP A 411 8.43 3.10 9.04
N PHE A 412 7.45 2.47 8.43
CA PHE A 412 6.57 1.51 9.11
C PHE A 412 7.31 0.22 9.53
N VAL A 413 8.39 -0.14 8.84
CA VAL A 413 9.23 -1.30 9.20
C VAL A 413 9.91 -1.04 10.53
N HIS A 414 10.60 0.09 10.65
CA HIS A 414 11.25 0.50 11.91
C HIS A 414 10.24 0.59 13.07
N ARG A 415 9.01 1.08 12.83
CA ARG A 415 7.97 1.12 13.87
C ARG A 415 7.54 -0.29 14.30
N GLY A 416 7.36 -1.22 13.35
CA GLY A 416 6.99 -2.60 13.64
C GLY A 416 8.11 -3.38 14.33
N GLU A 417 9.37 -3.20 13.90
CA GLU A 417 10.55 -3.79 14.57
C GLU A 417 10.67 -3.28 16.01
N THR A 418 10.55 -1.97 16.23
CA THR A 418 10.57 -1.38 17.59
C THR A 418 9.43 -1.95 18.45
N PHE A 419 8.24 -2.14 17.89
CA PHE A 419 7.13 -2.78 18.61
C PHE A 419 7.50 -4.23 19.02
N ALA A 420 8.07 -5.01 18.11
CA ALA A 420 8.46 -6.38 18.38
C ALA A 420 9.55 -6.47 19.46
N GLU A 421 10.53 -5.56 19.47
CA GLU A 421 11.56 -5.44 20.51
C GLU A 421 10.93 -5.12 21.87
N LEU A 422 10.05 -4.12 21.96
CA LEU A 422 9.35 -3.76 23.20
C LEU A 422 8.51 -4.92 23.75
N VAL A 423 7.86 -5.69 22.89
CA VAL A 423 7.10 -6.89 23.29
C VAL A 423 8.05 -8.00 23.81
N ALA A 424 9.23 -8.16 23.19
CA ALA A 424 10.24 -9.12 23.68
C ALA A 424 10.74 -8.74 25.08
N ASP A 425 10.92 -7.45 25.35
CA ASP A 425 11.31 -6.95 26.68
C ASP A 425 10.25 -7.25 27.74
N LEU A 426 8.94 -7.18 27.42
CA LEU A 426 7.87 -7.56 28.34
C LEU A 426 7.95 -9.05 28.74
N ARG A 427 8.45 -9.94 27.86
CA ARG A 427 8.63 -11.38 28.18
C ARG A 427 9.78 -11.62 29.16
N SER A 428 10.76 -10.73 29.11
CA SER A 428 11.97 -10.81 29.93
C SER A 428 11.81 -10.14 31.30
N ALA A 429 10.77 -9.33 31.48
CA ALA A 429 10.46 -8.66 32.74
C ALA A 429 9.81 -9.66 33.73
N PRO A 430 10.28 -9.71 35.01
CA PRO A 430 9.82 -10.63 36.02
C PRO A 430 8.34 -10.47 36.39
#